data_c778915952817f9e1cd13ed81df7c88d
#
_entry.id   c778915952817f9e1cd13ed81df7c88d
#
_cell.length_a   1.000
_cell.length_b   1.000
_cell.length_c   1.000
_cell.angle_alpha   90.00
_cell.angle_beta   90.00
_cell.angle_gamma   90.00
#
_symmetry.space_group_name_H-M   'P 1'
#
loop_
_entity.id
_entity.type
_entity.pdbx_description
1 polymer ?
#
loop_
_entity_poly.entity_id
_entity_poly.type
_entity_poly.pdbx_seq_one_letter_code
_entity_poly.pdbx_strand_id
1 'polypeptide(L)'
;MGDKLLLVASDRISAFDYILEDEIPYKGQVLTQLSCFWFDLLSDVVDNHLISADVADLPEQFKPYADKLAGRFMLVKKANMFPVECIVRGYLTGSGLKDYQKTGAVCGIQLPEGLVNSSKLPETIFTPSTKAEIGDHDENISFEQCEKLIGAEDAAAIRDLTIK
;
A
#
# COMPACT_ATOMS: atom_id res chain seq x y z
N MET A 1 1.39 -24.31 2.49
CA MET A 1 0.36 -23.59 3.25
C MET A 1 -0.94 -23.39 2.44
N GLY A 2 -1.02 -24.00 1.24
CA GLY A 2 -2.21 -23.96 0.41
C GLY A 2 -2.60 -22.53 -0.02
N ASP A 3 -3.74 -22.09 0.47
CA ASP A 3 -4.36 -20.78 0.23
C ASP A 3 -3.91 -19.67 1.20
N LYS A 4 -2.87 -19.91 2.01
CA LYS A 4 -2.37 -18.96 3.03
C LYS A 4 -0.92 -18.59 2.78
N LEU A 5 -0.56 -17.38 3.22
CA LEU A 5 0.81 -16.86 3.26
C LEU A 5 1.17 -16.45 4.69
N LEU A 6 2.44 -16.62 5.04
CA LEU A 6 3.01 -16.03 6.24
C LEU A 6 3.90 -14.86 5.82
N LEU A 7 3.45 -13.64 6.10
CA LEU A 7 4.21 -12.42 5.87
C LEU A 7 5.02 -12.10 7.13
N VAL A 8 6.32 -11.89 6.96
CA VAL A 8 7.22 -11.56 8.10
C VAL A 8 7.94 -10.26 7.79
N ALA A 9 7.74 -9.27 8.65
CA ALA A 9 8.42 -7.98 8.54
C ALA A 9 9.77 -8.02 9.29
N SER A 10 10.84 -7.66 8.59
CA SER A 10 12.19 -7.56 9.16
C SER A 10 12.49 -6.14 9.64
N ASP A 11 13.53 -6.01 10.45
CA ASP A 11 14.02 -4.73 10.95
C ASP A 11 14.97 -4.03 9.95
N ARG A 12 15.28 -4.72 8.83
CA ARG A 12 16.12 -4.17 7.75
C ARG A 12 15.47 -2.94 7.12
N ILE A 13 16.31 -2.01 6.69
CA ILE A 13 15.92 -0.81 5.96
C ILE A 13 16.71 -0.72 4.65
N SER A 14 16.06 -0.20 3.62
CA SER A 14 16.70 0.14 2.35
C SER A 14 16.44 1.60 2.01
N ALA A 15 17.41 2.22 1.33
CA ALA A 15 17.28 3.55 0.76
C ALA A 15 18.01 3.59 -0.58
N PHE A 16 17.40 4.20 -1.60
CA PHE A 16 17.95 4.28 -2.96
C PHE A 16 18.34 2.89 -3.54
N ASP A 17 17.46 1.89 -3.34
CA ASP A 17 17.64 0.48 -3.77
C ASP A 17 18.84 -0.25 -3.13
N TYR A 18 19.44 0.35 -2.11
CA TYR A 18 20.50 -0.25 -1.32
C TYR A 18 20.00 -0.66 0.07
N ILE A 19 20.26 -1.92 0.46
CA ILE A 19 19.95 -2.41 1.81
C ILE A 19 21.06 -1.96 2.72
N LEU A 20 20.71 -1.16 3.75
CA LEU A 20 21.65 -0.68 4.74
C LEU A 20 22.12 -1.84 5.65
N GLU A 21 23.38 -1.76 6.12
CA GLU A 21 23.95 -2.77 7.01
C GLU A 21 23.30 -2.76 8.39
N ASP A 22 22.95 -1.57 8.89
CA ASP A 22 22.28 -1.41 10.17
C ASP A 22 20.78 -1.64 10.06
N GLU A 23 20.20 -2.26 11.08
CA GLU A 23 18.78 -2.49 11.23
C GLU A 23 18.16 -1.43 12.16
N ILE A 24 16.88 -1.16 11.97
CA ILE A 24 16.11 -0.33 12.92
C ILE A 24 15.40 -1.28 13.88
N PRO A 25 15.82 -1.34 15.16
CA PRO A 25 15.23 -2.26 16.13
C PRO A 25 13.71 -2.09 16.23
N TYR A 26 12.98 -3.20 16.24
CA TYR A 26 11.51 -3.25 16.33
C TYR A 26 10.74 -2.72 15.11
N LYS A 27 11.40 -2.26 14.04
CA LYS A 27 10.70 -1.76 12.83
C LYS A 27 9.68 -2.77 12.31
N GLY A 28 10.06 -4.04 12.19
CA GLY A 28 9.16 -5.10 11.72
C GLY A 28 7.94 -5.28 12.63
N GLN A 29 8.11 -5.20 13.95
CA GLN A 29 7.00 -5.28 14.89
C GLN A 29 6.08 -4.07 14.78
N VAL A 30 6.63 -2.85 14.73
CA VAL A 30 5.84 -1.62 14.57
C VAL A 30 5.01 -1.66 13.30
N LEU A 31 5.62 -2.02 12.17
CA LEU A 31 4.89 -2.11 10.89
C LEU A 31 3.78 -3.14 10.91
N THR A 32 4.02 -4.32 11.50
CA THR A 32 3.01 -5.36 11.64
C THR A 32 1.84 -4.92 12.53
N GLN A 33 2.14 -4.34 13.70
CA GLN A 33 1.10 -3.88 14.62
C GLN A 33 0.26 -2.73 14.03
N LEU A 34 0.89 -1.79 13.31
CA LEU A 34 0.17 -0.75 12.59
C LEU A 34 -0.73 -1.33 11.50
N SER A 35 -0.27 -2.35 10.76
CA SER A 35 -1.11 -3.02 9.76
C SER A 35 -2.32 -3.68 10.42
N CYS A 36 -2.12 -4.42 11.50
CA CYS A 36 -3.23 -5.04 12.24
C CYS A 36 -4.24 -4.01 12.76
N PHE A 37 -3.74 -2.88 13.31
CA PHE A 37 -4.60 -1.78 13.77
C PHE A 37 -5.46 -1.22 12.63
N TRP A 38 -4.88 -0.95 11.46
CA TRP A 38 -5.62 -0.41 10.32
C TRP A 38 -6.60 -1.42 9.74
N PHE A 39 -6.25 -2.71 9.68
CA PHE A 39 -7.17 -3.75 9.24
C PHE A 39 -8.39 -3.89 10.14
N ASP A 40 -8.20 -3.75 11.46
CA ASP A 40 -9.31 -3.75 12.42
C ASP A 40 -10.17 -2.49 12.28
N LEU A 41 -9.53 -1.30 12.26
CA LEU A 41 -10.22 -0.01 12.16
C LEU A 41 -11.05 0.13 10.88
N LEU A 42 -10.58 -0.43 9.77
CA LEU A 42 -11.24 -0.34 8.46
C LEU A 42 -12.13 -1.55 8.13
N SER A 43 -12.33 -2.46 9.07
CA SER A 43 -13.10 -3.71 8.87
C SER A 43 -14.55 -3.46 8.43
N ASP A 44 -15.16 -2.36 8.84
CA ASP A 44 -16.50 -1.95 8.42
C ASP A 44 -16.54 -1.28 7.03
N VAL A 45 -15.38 -0.95 6.45
CA VAL A 45 -15.26 -0.30 5.15
C VAL A 45 -14.96 -1.30 4.04
N VAL A 46 -14.00 -2.20 4.30
CA VAL A 46 -13.53 -3.18 3.32
C VAL A 46 -13.00 -4.43 4.01
N ASP A 47 -13.31 -5.58 3.42
CA ASP A 47 -12.70 -6.86 3.83
C ASP A 47 -11.19 -6.84 3.60
N ASN A 48 -10.43 -7.50 4.48
CA ASN A 48 -9.00 -7.64 4.34
C ASN A 48 -8.54 -9.10 4.35
N HIS A 49 -7.26 -9.32 4.08
CA HIS A 49 -6.68 -10.66 3.96
C HIS A 49 -6.14 -11.23 5.28
N LEU A 50 -6.12 -10.46 6.36
CA LEU A 50 -5.58 -10.90 7.66
C LEU A 50 -6.40 -12.05 8.22
N ILE A 51 -5.73 -13.13 8.63
CA ILE A 51 -6.33 -14.25 9.38
C ILE A 51 -5.95 -14.12 10.84
N SER A 52 -4.66 -13.97 11.15
CA SER A 52 -4.16 -13.80 12.51
C SER A 52 -2.73 -13.23 12.51
N ALA A 53 -2.37 -12.58 13.63
CA ALA A 53 -1.01 -12.18 13.97
C ALA A 53 -0.59 -12.74 15.36
N ASP A 54 -1.39 -13.65 15.93
CA ASP A 54 -1.10 -14.31 17.21
C ASP A 54 -0.18 -15.51 17.01
N VAL A 55 0.84 -15.63 17.84
CA VAL A 55 1.77 -16.76 17.84
C VAL A 55 1.09 -18.11 18.10
N ALA A 56 -0.06 -18.11 18.77
CA ALA A 56 -0.87 -19.32 19.01
C ALA A 56 -1.38 -19.92 17.68
N ASP A 57 -1.60 -19.10 16.66
CA ASP A 57 -2.12 -19.49 15.36
C ASP A 57 -1.03 -19.80 14.32
N LEU A 58 0.25 -19.77 14.74
CA LEU A 58 1.35 -20.16 13.85
C LEU A 58 1.19 -21.58 13.34
N PRO A 59 1.34 -21.83 12.02
CA PRO A 59 1.42 -23.17 11.49
C PRO A 59 2.55 -23.97 12.15
N GLU A 60 2.33 -25.28 12.36
CA GLU A 60 3.24 -26.16 13.12
C GLU A 60 4.72 -26.02 12.75
N GLN A 61 5.01 -25.91 11.45
CA GLN A 61 6.39 -25.77 10.95
C GLN A 61 7.09 -24.47 11.40
N PHE A 62 6.34 -23.46 11.82
CA PHE A 62 6.88 -22.16 12.27
C PHE A 62 6.88 -22.01 13.79
N LYS A 63 6.20 -22.88 14.53
CA LYS A 63 6.17 -22.84 16.01
C LYS A 63 7.56 -22.81 16.67
N PRO A 64 8.58 -23.54 16.17
CA PRO A 64 9.94 -23.43 16.71
C PRO A 64 10.57 -22.03 16.64
N TYR A 65 9.99 -21.13 15.82
CA TYR A 65 10.45 -19.77 15.63
C TYR A 65 9.53 -18.72 16.28
N ALA A 66 8.57 -19.14 17.10
CA ALA A 66 7.56 -18.28 17.71
C ALA A 66 8.13 -17.02 18.35
N ASP A 67 9.19 -17.17 19.17
CA ASP A 67 9.85 -16.03 19.83
C ASP A 67 10.43 -14.99 18.85
N LYS A 68 10.95 -15.46 17.70
CA LYS A 68 11.51 -14.59 16.67
C LYS A 68 10.42 -13.93 15.81
N LEU A 69 9.26 -14.57 15.69
CA LEU A 69 8.14 -14.13 14.87
C LEU A 69 7.15 -13.25 15.64
N ALA A 70 7.18 -13.31 16.97
CA ALA A 70 6.25 -12.59 17.83
C ALA A 70 6.17 -11.09 17.46
N GLY A 71 4.95 -10.64 17.17
CA GLY A 71 4.61 -9.26 16.83
C GLY A 71 5.05 -8.78 15.44
N ARG A 72 5.76 -9.60 14.63
CA ARG A 72 6.29 -9.21 13.31
C ARG A 72 5.81 -10.07 12.14
N PHE A 73 4.80 -10.90 12.35
CA PHE A 73 4.21 -11.70 11.28
C PHE A 73 2.71 -11.46 11.15
N MET A 74 2.20 -11.77 9.99
CA MET A 74 0.77 -11.91 9.71
C MET A 74 0.56 -13.20 8.93
N LEU A 75 -0.37 -14.03 9.39
CA LEU A 75 -0.94 -15.12 8.62
C LEU A 75 -2.10 -14.54 7.80
N VAL A 76 -2.04 -14.65 6.48
CA VAL A 76 -3.00 -14.01 5.59
C VAL A 76 -3.56 -14.97 4.56
N LYS A 77 -4.74 -14.67 4.02
CA LYS A 77 -5.30 -15.33 2.83
C LYS A 77 -4.43 -14.98 1.61
N LYS A 78 -4.14 -15.96 0.77
CA LYS A 78 -3.51 -15.72 -0.51
C LYS A 78 -4.55 -15.14 -1.47
N ALA A 79 -4.28 -13.96 -2.00
CA ALA A 79 -5.14 -13.29 -2.96
C ALA A 79 -4.39 -13.01 -4.27
N ASN A 80 -5.11 -12.86 -5.35
CA ASN A 80 -4.58 -12.31 -6.59
C ASN A 80 -4.61 -10.79 -6.48
N MET A 81 -3.43 -10.16 -6.51
CA MET A 81 -3.33 -8.71 -6.43
C MET A 81 -3.59 -8.09 -7.80
N PHE A 82 -4.32 -6.98 -7.82
CA PHE A 82 -4.34 -6.11 -8.98
C PHE A 82 -2.97 -5.45 -9.20
N PRO A 83 -2.53 -5.25 -10.45
CA PRO A 83 -1.27 -4.58 -10.77
C PRO A 83 -1.40 -3.04 -10.66
N VAL A 84 -2.14 -2.55 -9.68
CA VAL A 84 -2.43 -1.13 -9.45
C VAL A 84 -2.32 -0.83 -7.97
N GLU A 85 -1.64 0.27 -7.63
CA GLU A 85 -1.67 0.85 -6.30
C GLU A 85 -2.70 1.98 -6.24
N CYS A 86 -3.54 1.96 -5.19
CA CYS A 86 -4.63 2.89 -5.01
C CYS A 86 -4.24 3.96 -4.00
N ILE A 87 -4.13 5.19 -4.46
CA ILE A 87 -3.68 6.32 -3.66
C ILE A 87 -4.73 7.42 -3.71
N VAL A 88 -5.06 7.99 -2.55
CA VAL A 88 -5.91 9.17 -2.43
C VAL A 88 -5.08 10.34 -1.91
N ARG A 89 -5.21 11.48 -2.55
CA ARG A 89 -4.47 12.69 -2.17
C ARG A 89 -5.43 13.81 -1.76
N GLY A 90 -5.29 14.26 -0.52
CA GLY A 90 -5.89 15.51 -0.04
C GLY A 90 -4.92 16.70 -0.13
N TYR A 91 -3.63 16.42 -0.39
CA TYR A 91 -2.55 17.41 -0.48
C TYR A 91 -1.63 17.11 -1.66
N LEU A 92 -1.08 18.16 -2.26
CA LEU A 92 -0.18 18.06 -3.40
C LEU A 92 1.28 17.92 -2.94
N THR A 93 1.86 16.69 -3.10
CA THR A 93 3.24 16.41 -2.71
C THR A 93 3.82 15.24 -3.52
N GLY A 94 5.11 14.96 -3.39
CA GLY A 94 5.78 13.80 -3.97
C GLY A 94 5.66 13.72 -5.49
N SER A 95 5.30 12.54 -6.03
CA SER A 95 5.14 12.32 -7.47
C SER A 95 4.02 13.18 -8.06
N GLY A 96 2.91 13.38 -7.33
CA GLY A 96 1.82 14.25 -7.76
C GLY A 96 2.25 15.70 -7.95
N LEU A 97 3.11 16.24 -7.08
CA LEU A 97 3.67 17.58 -7.26
C LEU A 97 4.55 17.66 -8.52
N LYS A 98 5.36 16.64 -8.79
CA LYS A 98 6.21 16.59 -9.99
C LYS A 98 5.37 16.59 -11.27
N ASP A 99 4.27 15.84 -11.29
CA ASP A 99 3.36 15.80 -12.44
C ASP A 99 2.65 17.14 -12.63
N TYR A 100 2.12 17.71 -11.56
CA TYR A 100 1.48 19.02 -11.58
C TYR A 100 2.41 20.13 -12.09
N GLN A 101 3.67 20.17 -11.66
CA GLN A 101 4.65 21.14 -12.12
C GLN A 101 4.94 21.03 -13.63
N LYS A 102 4.79 19.85 -14.22
CA LYS A 102 5.01 19.61 -15.65
C LYS A 102 3.78 19.92 -16.50
N THR A 103 2.60 19.58 -16.01
CA THR A 103 1.38 19.48 -16.83
C THR A 103 0.19 20.28 -16.30
N GLY A 104 0.25 20.78 -15.07
CA GLY A 104 -0.92 21.35 -14.36
C GLY A 104 -1.92 20.30 -13.88
N ALA A 105 -1.60 19.00 -14.04
CA ALA A 105 -2.49 17.90 -13.74
C ALA A 105 -1.80 16.80 -12.92
N VAL A 106 -2.58 15.95 -12.26
CA VAL A 106 -2.12 14.72 -11.60
C VAL A 106 -3.01 13.57 -12.06
N CYS A 107 -2.44 12.49 -12.60
CA CYS A 107 -3.20 11.35 -13.14
C CYS A 107 -4.32 11.74 -14.13
N GLY A 108 -4.09 12.78 -14.93
CA GLY A 108 -5.06 13.34 -15.89
C GLY A 108 -6.09 14.30 -15.29
N ILE A 109 -6.11 14.50 -13.96
CA ILE A 109 -7.01 15.44 -13.27
C ILE A 109 -6.37 16.83 -13.28
N GLN A 110 -7.02 17.79 -13.96
CA GLN A 110 -6.57 19.18 -13.98
C GLN A 110 -6.77 19.81 -12.61
N LEU A 111 -5.73 20.50 -12.12
CA LEU A 111 -5.76 21.18 -10.82
C LEU A 111 -5.68 22.70 -11.01
N PRO A 112 -6.17 23.50 -10.04
CA PRO A 112 -6.04 24.94 -10.08
C PRO A 112 -4.59 25.41 -10.19
N GLU A 113 -4.39 26.57 -10.82
CA GLU A 113 -3.07 27.20 -10.88
C GLU A 113 -2.61 27.69 -9.51
N GLY A 114 -1.29 27.79 -9.34
CA GLY A 114 -0.67 28.38 -8.14
C GLY A 114 -0.53 27.44 -6.96
N LEU A 115 -0.80 26.14 -7.11
CA LEU A 115 -0.54 25.17 -6.05
C LEU A 115 0.97 24.96 -5.88
N VAL A 116 1.40 24.86 -4.62
CA VAL A 116 2.79 24.62 -4.23
C VAL A 116 2.90 23.34 -3.42
N ASN A 117 4.09 22.93 -3.05
CA ASN A 117 4.30 21.76 -2.22
C ASN A 117 3.48 21.84 -0.92
N SER A 118 2.81 20.74 -0.58
CA SER A 118 1.91 20.61 0.56
C SER A 118 0.64 21.47 0.51
N SER A 119 0.30 22.07 -0.63
CA SER A 119 -1.00 22.73 -0.81
C SER A 119 -2.13 21.71 -0.60
N LYS A 120 -3.13 22.10 0.18
CA LYS A 120 -4.37 21.33 0.30
C LYS A 120 -5.12 21.41 -1.03
N LEU A 121 -5.58 20.28 -1.53
CA LEU A 121 -6.39 20.21 -2.74
C LEU A 121 -7.82 20.68 -2.45
N PRO A 122 -8.51 21.28 -3.44
CA PRO A 122 -9.93 21.66 -3.30
C PRO A 122 -10.82 20.46 -2.97
N GLU A 123 -10.52 19.31 -3.60
CA GLU A 123 -11.17 18.04 -3.40
C GLU A 123 -10.13 16.93 -3.26
N THR A 124 -10.49 15.89 -2.56
CA THR A 124 -9.68 14.66 -2.50
C THR A 124 -9.71 13.97 -3.86
N ILE A 125 -8.56 13.62 -4.41
CA ILE A 125 -8.45 13.00 -5.72
C ILE A 125 -7.90 11.57 -5.62
N PHE A 126 -8.44 10.68 -6.46
CA PHE A 126 -7.91 9.33 -6.63
C PHE A 126 -6.80 9.35 -7.68
N THR A 127 -5.61 8.92 -7.30
CA THR A 127 -4.39 8.97 -8.11
C THR A 127 -3.73 7.62 -8.15
N PRO A 128 -4.23 6.68 -8.98
CA PRO A 128 -3.66 5.35 -9.08
C PRO A 128 -2.27 5.38 -9.69
N SER A 129 -1.46 4.37 -9.36
CA SER A 129 -0.20 4.09 -10.04
C SER A 129 -0.13 2.62 -10.46
N THR A 130 0.71 2.33 -11.44
CA THR A 130 1.07 0.94 -11.74
C THR A 130 1.82 0.35 -10.56
N LYS A 131 1.69 -0.95 -10.35
CA LYS A 131 2.57 -1.69 -9.46
C LYS A 131 3.69 -2.28 -10.31
N ALA A 132 4.85 -1.61 -10.27
CA ALA A 132 6.01 -2.01 -11.06
C ALA A 132 6.56 -3.38 -10.63
N GLU A 133 7.24 -4.07 -11.54
CA GLU A 133 8.04 -5.24 -11.23
C GLU A 133 9.31 -4.84 -10.47
N ILE A 134 9.96 -5.83 -9.85
CA ILE A 134 11.19 -5.58 -9.08
C ILE A 134 12.27 -4.99 -10.01
N GLY A 135 12.69 -3.77 -9.70
CA GLY A 135 13.70 -3.02 -10.47
C GLY A 135 13.16 -1.87 -11.30
N ASP A 136 11.85 -1.75 -11.42
CA ASP A 136 11.17 -0.62 -12.06
C ASP A 136 10.49 0.28 -11.00
N HIS A 137 10.09 1.48 -11.39
CA HIS A 137 9.38 2.43 -10.54
C HIS A 137 7.89 2.48 -10.88
N ASP A 138 7.06 2.63 -9.85
CA ASP A 138 5.63 2.84 -10.00
C ASP A 138 5.38 4.16 -10.76
N GLU A 139 4.51 4.11 -11.77
CA GLU A 139 4.14 5.27 -12.58
C GLU A 139 2.71 5.70 -12.28
N ASN A 140 2.51 7.01 -12.08
CA ASN A 140 1.16 7.56 -11.96
C ASN A 140 0.39 7.33 -13.27
N ILE A 141 -0.83 6.80 -13.17
CA ILE A 141 -1.70 6.52 -14.32
C ILE A 141 -3.04 7.25 -14.19
N SER A 142 -3.72 7.47 -15.29
CA SER A 142 -5.08 8.01 -15.27
C SER A 142 -6.10 6.95 -14.84
N PHE A 143 -7.30 7.38 -14.46
CA PHE A 143 -8.38 6.45 -14.12
C PHE A 143 -8.75 5.56 -15.31
N GLU A 144 -8.78 6.08 -16.53
CA GLU A 144 -9.05 5.30 -17.75
C GLU A 144 -7.96 4.25 -18.02
N GLN A 145 -6.71 4.54 -17.67
CA GLN A 145 -5.64 3.55 -17.73
C GLN A 145 -5.81 2.46 -16.68
N CYS A 146 -6.22 2.84 -15.47
CA CYS A 146 -6.57 1.90 -14.41
C CYS A 146 -7.71 0.96 -14.85
N GLU A 147 -8.80 1.50 -15.44
CA GLU A 147 -9.92 0.71 -16.00
C GLU A 147 -9.44 -0.30 -17.06
N LYS A 148 -8.51 0.09 -17.92
CA LYS A 148 -7.94 -0.83 -18.92
C LYS A 148 -7.12 -1.97 -18.31
N LEU A 149 -6.48 -1.74 -17.17
CA LEU A 149 -5.64 -2.73 -16.49
C LEU A 149 -6.45 -3.74 -15.69
N ILE A 150 -7.49 -3.31 -14.99
CA ILE A 150 -8.23 -4.15 -14.03
C ILE A 150 -9.71 -4.29 -14.33
N GLY A 151 -10.23 -3.61 -15.34
CA GLY A 151 -11.64 -3.57 -15.69
C GLY A 151 -12.39 -2.41 -15.03
N ALA A 152 -13.42 -1.91 -15.70
CA ALA A 152 -14.15 -0.70 -15.28
C ALA A 152 -14.88 -0.88 -13.95
N GLU A 153 -15.45 -2.06 -13.69
CA GLU A 153 -16.19 -2.37 -12.47
C GLU A 153 -15.25 -2.37 -11.25
N ASP A 154 -14.15 -3.11 -11.33
CA ASP A 154 -13.16 -3.19 -10.25
C ASP A 154 -12.47 -1.83 -10.02
N ALA A 155 -12.12 -1.10 -11.08
CA ALA A 155 -11.53 0.23 -10.97
C ALA A 155 -12.45 1.22 -10.26
N ALA A 156 -13.74 1.23 -10.58
CA ALA A 156 -14.72 2.07 -9.92
C ALA A 156 -14.91 1.68 -8.45
N ALA A 157 -15.04 0.39 -8.16
CA ALA A 157 -15.18 -0.11 -6.80
C ALA A 157 -13.98 0.25 -5.91
N ILE A 158 -12.76 0.05 -6.41
CA ILE A 158 -11.53 0.37 -5.67
C ILE A 158 -11.40 1.87 -5.46
N ARG A 159 -11.68 2.70 -6.47
CA ARG A 159 -11.67 4.16 -6.32
C ARG A 159 -12.61 4.60 -5.21
N ASP A 160 -13.85 4.14 -5.23
CA ASP A 160 -14.88 4.55 -4.28
C ASP A 160 -14.56 4.07 -2.84
N LEU A 161 -13.98 2.88 -2.69
CA LEU A 161 -13.48 2.38 -1.41
C LEU A 161 -12.27 3.19 -0.91
N THR A 162 -11.36 3.59 -1.80
CA THR A 162 -10.13 4.32 -1.41
C THR A 162 -10.44 5.77 -1.01
N ILE A 163 -11.46 6.39 -1.61
CA ILE A 163 -11.90 7.77 -1.26
C ILE A 163 -12.67 7.81 0.06
N LYS A 164 -13.33 6.73 0.44
CA LYS A 164 -14.19 6.62 1.62
C LYS A 164 -13.40 6.65 2.93
#